data_593f89c88fa87c6dccb9930c2e8bdcb6
#
_entry.id   593f89c88fa87c6dccb9930c2e8bdcb6
#
_cell.length_a   1.000
_cell.length_b   1.000
_cell.length_c   1.000
_cell.angle_alpha   90.00
_cell.angle_beta   90.00
_cell.angle_gamma   90.00
#
_symmetry.space_group_name_H-M   'P 1'
#
loop_
_entity.id
_entity.type
_entity.pdbx_description
1 polymer ?
#
loop_
_entity_poly.entity_id
_entity_poly.type
_entity_poly.pdbx_seq_one_letter_code
_entity_poly.pdbx_strand_id
1 'polypeptide(L)'
;MITITAIIRSKTGHEESMKMALLEVAQHVNENEPDTVDFYISQDINNPCVFTTYERFASKAAMEAHNGSTAVGIFFEKAQPILDGDVTLVTASEVSQKFS
;
A
#
# COMPACT_ATOMS: atom_id res chain seq x y z
N MET A 1 9.65 -12.77 7.04
CA MET A 1 8.41 -12.18 6.54
C MET A 1 8.56 -11.74 5.10
N ILE A 2 7.44 -11.70 4.39
CA ILE A 2 7.38 -11.13 3.05
C ILE A 2 6.98 -9.67 3.18
N THR A 3 7.60 -8.81 2.40
CA THR A 3 7.29 -7.38 2.42
C THR A 3 6.92 -6.87 1.04
N ILE A 4 6.10 -5.82 1.02
CA ILE A 4 5.86 -5.02 -0.18
C ILE A 4 6.21 -3.58 0.14
N THR A 5 6.98 -2.97 -0.75
CA THR A 5 7.22 -1.53 -0.74
C THR A 5 6.67 -0.97 -2.05
N ALA A 6 5.83 0.04 -1.95
CA ALA A 6 5.25 0.68 -3.14
C ALA A 6 5.53 2.18 -3.14
N ILE A 7 5.70 2.74 -4.33
CA ILE A 7 5.71 4.18 -4.56
C ILE A 7 4.59 4.49 -5.53
N ILE A 8 3.67 5.35 -5.09
CA ILE A 8 2.44 5.68 -5.79
C ILE A 8 2.41 7.18 -6.00
N ARG A 9 2.28 7.61 -7.25
CA ARG A 9 2.24 9.04 -7.59
C ARG A 9 0.88 9.40 -8.14
N SER A 10 0.25 10.42 -7.56
CA SER A 10 -1.00 10.95 -8.08
C SER A 10 -0.74 12.14 -9.01
N LYS A 11 -1.69 12.40 -9.90
CA LYS A 11 -1.70 13.65 -10.67
C LYS A 11 -1.92 14.82 -9.71
N THR A 12 -1.35 15.97 -10.05
CA THR A 12 -1.53 17.21 -9.29
C THR A 12 -3.01 17.53 -9.15
N GLY A 13 -3.43 17.87 -7.94
CA GLY A 13 -4.84 18.15 -7.63
C GLY A 13 -5.65 16.94 -7.21
N HIS A 14 -5.07 15.72 -7.31
CA HIS A 14 -5.74 14.46 -6.94
C HIS A 14 -5.11 13.78 -5.74
N GLU A 15 -4.21 14.44 -5.04
CA GLU A 15 -3.49 13.88 -3.87
C GLU A 15 -4.43 13.51 -2.74
N GLU A 16 -5.46 14.30 -2.48
CA GLU A 16 -6.43 13.96 -1.42
C GLU A 16 -7.27 12.73 -1.80
N SER A 17 -7.69 12.62 -3.06
CA SER A 17 -8.42 11.44 -3.54
C SER A 17 -7.57 10.18 -3.45
N MET A 18 -6.28 10.27 -3.79
CA MET A 18 -5.34 9.15 -3.65
C MET A 18 -5.16 8.75 -2.19
N LYS A 19 -4.97 9.74 -1.32
CA LYS A 19 -4.84 9.52 0.12
C LYS A 19 -6.05 8.80 0.69
N MET A 20 -7.25 9.25 0.35
CA MET A 20 -8.48 8.63 0.82
C MET A 20 -8.62 7.19 0.34
N ALA A 21 -8.27 6.92 -0.92
CA ALA A 21 -8.30 5.57 -1.47
C ALA A 21 -7.33 4.63 -0.73
N LEU A 22 -6.12 5.11 -0.42
CA LEU A 22 -5.15 4.34 0.36
C LEU A 22 -5.63 4.09 1.80
N LEU A 23 -6.23 5.08 2.44
CA LEU A 23 -6.75 4.94 3.81
C LEU A 23 -7.90 3.93 3.89
N GLU A 24 -8.70 3.79 2.85
CA GLU A 24 -9.73 2.75 2.79
C GLU A 24 -9.11 1.35 2.78
N VAL A 25 -7.98 1.16 2.09
CA VAL A 25 -7.24 -0.12 2.13
C VAL A 25 -6.71 -0.37 3.55
N ALA A 26 -6.13 0.64 4.17
CA ALA A 26 -5.63 0.52 5.55
C ALA A 26 -6.72 0.11 6.53
N GLN A 27 -7.91 0.67 6.38
CA GLN A 27 -9.06 0.30 7.22
C GLN A 27 -9.44 -1.17 7.03
N HIS A 28 -9.50 -1.63 5.78
CA HIS A 28 -9.77 -3.03 5.48
C HIS A 28 -8.73 -3.96 6.12
N VAL A 29 -7.45 -3.61 5.99
CA VAL A 29 -6.34 -4.38 6.58
C VAL A 29 -6.51 -4.49 8.10
N ASN A 30 -6.79 -3.38 8.76
CA ASN A 30 -6.96 -3.35 10.22
C ASN A 30 -8.14 -4.20 10.69
N GLU A 31 -9.21 -4.24 9.90
CA GLU A 31 -10.44 -4.94 10.30
C GLU A 31 -10.47 -6.41 9.88
N ASN A 32 -9.76 -6.80 8.81
CA ASN A 32 -9.98 -8.09 8.16
C ASN A 32 -8.73 -8.92 7.87
N GLU A 33 -7.53 -8.39 8.09
CA GLU A 33 -6.29 -9.07 7.68
C GLU A 33 -5.32 -9.27 8.85
N PRO A 34 -5.58 -10.23 9.74
CA PRO A 34 -4.71 -10.45 10.90
C PRO A 34 -3.28 -10.89 10.52
N ASP A 35 -3.09 -11.49 9.34
CA ASP A 35 -1.79 -11.97 8.87
C ASP A 35 -1.03 -10.91 8.05
N THR A 36 -1.62 -9.77 7.80
CA THR A 36 -0.91 -8.55 7.39
C THR A 36 -0.43 -7.88 8.67
N VAL A 37 0.82 -8.13 9.01
CA VAL A 37 1.39 -7.80 10.33
C VAL A 37 1.60 -6.30 10.49
N ASP A 38 2.08 -5.66 9.42
CA ASP A 38 2.29 -4.21 9.38
C ASP A 38 1.79 -3.67 8.04
N PHE A 39 1.20 -2.50 8.08
CA PHE A 39 0.73 -1.80 6.89
C PHE A 39 0.83 -0.30 7.14
N TYR A 40 1.84 0.33 6.53
CA TYR A 40 2.10 1.76 6.71
C TYR A 40 1.92 2.49 5.39
N ILE A 41 1.22 3.61 5.45
CA ILE A 41 1.08 4.55 4.34
C ILE A 41 1.76 5.83 4.75
N SER A 42 2.63 6.36 3.89
CA SER A 42 3.32 7.62 4.13
C SER A 42 3.17 8.55 2.93
N GLN A 43 3.21 9.83 3.18
CA GLN A 43 3.16 10.87 2.15
C GLN A 43 4.47 11.62 2.18
N ASP A 44 5.07 11.87 1.01
CA ASP A 44 6.33 12.59 0.91
C ASP A 44 6.18 13.99 1.51
N ILE A 45 7.15 14.38 2.34
CA ILE A 45 7.11 15.68 3.05
C ILE A 45 7.32 16.87 2.12
N ASN A 46 7.89 16.66 0.93
CA ASN A 46 8.18 17.71 -0.04
C ASN A 46 7.27 17.70 -1.25
N ASN A 47 6.61 16.58 -1.53
CA ASN A 47 5.72 16.43 -2.67
C ASN A 47 4.44 15.67 -2.25
N PRO A 48 3.32 16.37 -2.05
CA PRO A 48 2.09 15.75 -1.55
C PRO A 48 1.47 14.72 -2.51
N CYS A 49 1.92 14.69 -3.77
CA CYS A 49 1.44 13.72 -4.76
C CYS A 49 2.13 12.35 -4.66
N VAL A 50 3.18 12.23 -3.85
CA VAL A 50 3.95 10.99 -3.72
C VAL A 50 3.60 10.30 -2.40
N PHE A 51 3.17 9.04 -2.53
CA PHE A 51 2.86 8.18 -1.39
C PHE A 51 3.73 6.94 -1.43
N THR A 52 4.05 6.42 -0.26
CA THR A 52 4.71 5.12 -0.13
C THR A 52 3.89 4.21 0.75
N THR A 53 3.94 2.91 0.47
CA THR A 53 3.46 1.90 1.40
C THR A 53 4.61 1.01 1.82
N TYR A 54 4.56 0.55 3.06
CA TYR A 54 5.41 -0.52 3.56
C TYR A 54 4.53 -1.54 4.25
N GLU A 55 4.56 -2.77 3.76
CA GLU A 55 3.63 -3.81 4.16
C GLU A 55 4.42 -5.06 4.54
N ARG A 56 4.07 -5.69 5.67
CA ARG A 56 4.69 -6.93 6.14
C ARG A 56 3.63 -8.01 6.29
N PHE A 57 3.89 -9.17 5.68
CA PHE A 57 2.97 -10.31 5.68
C PHE A 57 3.61 -11.50 6.39
N ALA A 58 2.81 -12.21 7.19
CA ALA A 58 3.26 -13.40 7.91
C ALA A 58 3.71 -14.51 6.96
N SER A 59 3.16 -14.57 5.74
CA SER A 59 3.44 -15.60 4.76
C SER A 59 3.16 -15.09 3.34
N LYS A 60 3.63 -15.84 2.35
CA LYS A 60 3.30 -15.58 0.94
C LYS A 60 1.80 -15.70 0.70
N ALA A 61 1.14 -16.67 1.35
CA ALA A 61 -0.31 -16.84 1.22
C ALA A 61 -1.06 -15.61 1.74
N ALA A 62 -0.62 -15.02 2.86
CA ALA A 62 -1.20 -13.79 3.40
C ALA A 62 -1.04 -12.62 2.42
N MET A 63 0.13 -12.49 1.82
CA MET A 63 0.38 -11.46 0.79
C MET A 63 -0.55 -11.64 -0.42
N GLU A 64 -0.67 -12.86 -0.92
CA GLU A 64 -1.53 -13.15 -2.07
C GLU A 64 -3.00 -12.88 -1.75
N ALA A 65 -3.44 -13.20 -0.54
CA ALA A 65 -4.80 -12.89 -0.09
C ALA A 65 -5.06 -11.38 -0.04
N HIS A 66 -4.09 -10.61 0.47
CA HIS A 66 -4.16 -9.14 0.48
C HIS A 66 -4.26 -8.59 -0.95
N ASN A 67 -3.32 -8.99 -1.81
CA ASN A 67 -3.26 -8.50 -3.20
C ASN A 67 -4.51 -8.86 -4.01
N GLY A 68 -5.14 -9.99 -3.72
CA GLY A 68 -6.36 -10.45 -4.37
C GLY A 68 -7.65 -9.98 -3.71
N SER A 69 -7.56 -9.16 -2.66
CA SER A 69 -8.75 -8.71 -1.93
C SER A 69 -9.61 -7.74 -2.74
N THR A 70 -10.90 -7.71 -2.43
CA THR A 70 -11.83 -6.74 -3.02
C THR A 70 -11.39 -5.31 -2.73
N ALA A 71 -10.88 -5.05 -1.52
CA ALA A 71 -10.41 -3.72 -1.13
C ALA A 71 -9.28 -3.20 -2.02
N VAL A 72 -8.31 -4.05 -2.35
CA VAL A 72 -7.20 -3.69 -3.25
C VAL A 72 -7.72 -3.49 -4.67
N GLY A 73 -8.66 -4.32 -5.14
CA GLY A 73 -9.30 -4.14 -6.44
C GLY A 73 -10.03 -2.80 -6.56
N ILE A 74 -10.79 -2.42 -5.55
CA ILE A 74 -11.47 -1.12 -5.48
C ILE A 74 -10.45 0.03 -5.49
N PHE A 75 -9.34 -0.14 -4.74
CA PHE A 75 -8.26 0.85 -4.74
C PHE A 75 -7.76 1.11 -6.16
N PHE A 76 -7.45 0.07 -6.92
CA PHE A 76 -6.93 0.24 -8.29
C PHE A 76 -7.96 0.85 -9.23
N GLU A 77 -9.24 0.54 -9.07
CA GLU A 77 -10.31 1.20 -9.83
C GLU A 77 -10.33 2.71 -9.58
N LYS A 78 -10.19 3.12 -8.33
CA LYS A 78 -10.18 4.54 -7.95
C LYS A 78 -8.89 5.24 -8.35
N ALA A 79 -7.76 4.55 -8.20
CA ALA A 79 -6.44 5.12 -8.41
C ALA A 79 -6.09 5.29 -9.90
N GLN A 80 -6.51 4.36 -10.74
CA GLN A 80 -6.07 4.34 -12.15
C GLN A 80 -6.26 5.67 -12.88
N PRO A 81 -7.42 6.34 -12.82
CA PRO A 81 -7.60 7.61 -13.52
C PRO A 81 -6.77 8.76 -12.96
N ILE A 82 -6.25 8.64 -11.74
CA ILE A 82 -5.51 9.70 -11.07
C ILE A 82 -4.03 9.36 -10.84
N LEU A 83 -3.56 8.21 -11.33
CA LEU A 83 -2.13 7.86 -11.27
C LEU A 83 -1.33 8.70 -12.25
N ASP A 84 -0.18 9.18 -11.77
CA ASP A 84 0.84 9.82 -12.60
C ASP A 84 2.00 8.83 -12.79
N GLY A 85 1.90 8.06 -13.87
CA GLY A 85 2.83 6.98 -14.16
C GLY A 85 2.52 5.68 -13.41
N ASP A 86 3.35 4.68 -13.63
CA ASP A 86 3.17 3.35 -13.05
C ASP A 86 3.52 3.33 -11.56
N VAL A 87 2.82 2.49 -10.82
CA VAL A 87 3.19 2.17 -9.44
C VAL A 87 4.51 1.42 -9.44
N THR A 88 5.48 1.91 -8.66
CA THR A 88 6.71 1.17 -8.39
C THR A 88 6.43 0.20 -7.25
N LEU A 89 6.69 -1.08 -7.46
CA LEU A 89 6.38 -2.10 -6.49
C LEU A 89 7.54 -3.07 -6.34
N VAL A 90 7.98 -3.27 -5.10
CA VAL A 90 9.02 -4.24 -4.76
C VAL A 90 8.44 -5.24 -3.79
N THR A 91 8.45 -6.52 -4.17
CA THR A 91 8.10 -7.63 -3.29
C THR A 91 9.41 -8.27 -2.84
N ALA A 92 9.59 -8.38 -1.52
CA ALA A 92 10.87 -8.78 -0.98
C ALA A 92 10.72 -9.76 0.17
N SER A 93 11.80 -10.48 0.44
CA SER A 93 11.96 -11.30 1.63
C SER A 93 12.75 -10.49 2.65
N GLU A 94 12.27 -10.41 3.86
CA GLU A 94 12.91 -9.64 4.91
C GLU A 94 14.28 -10.22 5.26
N VAL A 95 15.32 -9.37 5.25
CA VAL A 95 16.69 -9.77 5.51
C VAL A 95 17.08 -9.49 6.97
N SER A 96 16.58 -8.40 7.53
CA SER A 96 16.85 -8.04 8.92
C SER A 96 15.65 -7.30 9.52
N GLN A 97 15.58 -7.34 10.83
CA GLN A 97 14.53 -6.69 11.61
C GLN A 97 15.15 -6.12 12.88
N LYS A 98 14.78 -4.89 13.21
CA LYS A 98 15.15 -4.31 14.49
C LYS A 98 14.22 -4.82 15.57
N PHE A 99 14.76 -5.29 16.66
CA PHE A 99 14.01 -5.65 17.86
C PHE A 99 14.08 -4.50 18.88
N SER A 100 12.96 -4.20 19.46
CA SER A 100 12.87 -3.23 20.54
C SER A 100 12.84 -3.91 21.90
#